data_60a06a33b93253731a96d849cde7c99c
#
_entry.id   60a06a33b93253731a96d849cde7c99c
#
_cell.length_a   1.000
_cell.length_b   1.000
_cell.length_c   1.000
_cell.angle_alpha   90.00
_cell.angle_beta   90.00
_cell.angle_gamma   90.00
#
_symmetry.space_group_name_H-M   'P 1'
#
loop_
_entity.id
_entity.type
_entity.pdbx_description
1 polymer ?
#
loop_
_entity_poly.entity_id
_entity_poly.type
_entity_poly.pdbx_seq_one_letter_code
_entity_poly.pdbx_strand_id
1 'polypeptide(L)'
;GLKYTSALAGSIFGIMSMPLAVIMAAIFFQDEREKVKQKSFYIGSVLSVIGSLIFVIYSNKTGGGNDFITGSLFLGTAIFIQSIQNLFVKKVAKKLNAIVISASTATLSGLVYLLLASNTGVIYQLQDISSGLLIGLIFAGMYGMLTGMLFAFYIVQKQGVVVFNIIQLTVPLSTAFIGYFTLGETISIYQGFGAAIVIVGCVISLRKKSHGD
;
A
#
# COMPACT_ATOMS: atom_id res chain seq x y z
N GLY A 1 -11.24 -3.30 -9.47
CA GLY A 1 -11.99 -2.50 -8.47
C GLY A 1 -12.16 -1.05 -8.91
N LEU A 2 -11.05 -0.33 -9.15
CA LEU A 2 -11.06 1.11 -9.49
C LEU A 2 -11.82 1.47 -10.78
N LYS A 3 -11.99 0.54 -11.73
CA LYS A 3 -12.81 0.77 -12.93
C LYS A 3 -14.30 0.93 -12.59
N TYR A 4 -14.75 0.33 -11.49
CA TYR A 4 -16.15 0.29 -11.07
C TYR A 4 -16.46 1.18 -9.86
N THR A 5 -15.42 1.74 -9.21
CA THR A 5 -15.55 2.65 -8.07
C THR A 5 -14.80 3.94 -8.33
N SER A 6 -14.85 4.86 -7.37
CA SER A 6 -14.05 6.08 -7.42
C SER A 6 -12.64 5.87 -6.87
N ALA A 7 -11.69 6.74 -7.25
CA ALA A 7 -10.36 6.81 -6.65
C ALA A 7 -10.45 7.04 -5.12
N LEU A 8 -11.47 7.80 -4.67
CA LEU A 8 -11.78 8.01 -3.26
C LEU A 8 -12.09 6.69 -2.56
N ALA A 9 -12.99 5.86 -3.13
CA ALA A 9 -13.31 4.56 -2.58
C ALA A 9 -12.06 3.67 -2.50
N GLY A 10 -11.26 3.61 -3.58
CA GLY A 10 -10.01 2.86 -3.59
C GLY A 10 -9.04 3.29 -2.48
N SER A 11 -8.92 4.58 -2.23
CA SER A 11 -8.09 5.12 -1.15
C SER A 11 -8.61 4.76 0.24
N ILE A 12 -9.94 4.81 0.46
CA ILE A 12 -10.56 4.39 1.73
C ILE A 12 -10.31 2.90 1.98
N PHE A 13 -10.52 2.04 0.96
CA PHE A 13 -10.20 0.62 1.07
C PHE A 13 -8.71 0.39 1.35
N GLY A 14 -7.82 1.15 0.71
CA GLY A 14 -6.37 1.11 0.97
C GLY A 14 -6.04 1.40 2.44
N ILE A 15 -6.68 2.40 3.05
CA ILE A 15 -6.51 2.73 4.47
C ILE A 15 -7.05 1.60 5.36
N MET A 16 -8.22 1.05 5.02
CA MET A 16 -8.84 -0.04 5.79
C MET A 16 -8.06 -1.36 5.67
N SER A 17 -7.15 -1.50 4.71
CA SER A 17 -6.26 -2.65 4.62
C SER A 17 -5.31 -2.78 5.83
N MET A 18 -4.93 -1.65 6.43
CA MET A 18 -4.03 -1.61 7.58
C MET A 18 -4.58 -2.36 8.81
N PRO A 19 -5.78 -2.04 9.35
CA PRO A 19 -6.30 -2.79 10.50
C PRO A 19 -6.48 -4.28 10.18
N LEU A 20 -6.89 -4.65 8.98
CA LEU A 20 -7.02 -6.05 8.59
C LEU A 20 -5.66 -6.77 8.63
N ALA A 21 -4.63 -6.20 7.99
CA ALA A 21 -3.30 -6.79 7.96
C ALA A 21 -2.67 -6.88 9.37
N VAL A 22 -2.90 -5.87 10.21
CA VAL A 22 -2.42 -5.85 11.60
C VAL A 22 -3.09 -6.94 12.44
N ILE A 23 -4.41 -7.08 12.35
CA ILE A 23 -5.15 -8.14 13.06
C ILE A 23 -4.65 -9.51 12.61
N MET A 24 -4.56 -9.74 11.29
CA MET A 24 -4.04 -11.00 10.77
C MET A 24 -2.60 -11.28 11.24
N ALA A 25 -1.72 -10.29 11.18
CA ALA A 25 -0.35 -10.45 11.65
C ALA A 25 -0.28 -10.78 13.15
N ALA A 26 -1.09 -10.13 13.98
CA ALA A 26 -1.14 -10.38 15.42
C ALA A 26 -1.69 -11.78 15.78
N ILE A 27 -2.56 -12.36 14.93
CA ILE A 27 -3.04 -13.72 15.11
C ILE A 27 -1.94 -14.75 14.84
N PHE A 28 -1.21 -14.56 13.72
CA PHE A 28 -0.27 -15.58 13.24
C PHE A 28 1.17 -15.43 13.78
N PHE A 29 1.54 -14.22 14.25
CA PHE A 29 2.91 -13.96 14.72
C PHE A 29 2.92 -13.33 16.11
N GLN A 30 3.59 -14.00 17.05
CA GLN A 30 3.68 -13.54 18.45
C GLN A 30 4.44 -12.21 18.58
N ASP A 31 5.50 -12.03 17.82
CA ASP A 31 6.28 -10.79 17.79
C ASP A 31 5.49 -9.56 17.30
N GLU A 32 4.52 -9.77 16.40
CA GLU A 32 3.61 -8.71 15.97
C GLU A 32 2.53 -8.45 17.02
N ARG A 33 2.04 -9.49 17.68
CA ARG A 33 1.06 -9.37 18.77
C ARG A 33 1.58 -8.52 19.92
N GLU A 34 2.85 -8.67 20.29
CA GLU A 34 3.47 -7.86 21.35
C GLU A 34 3.56 -6.36 20.96
N LYS A 35 3.78 -6.05 19.68
CA LYS A 35 3.73 -4.65 19.18
C LYS A 35 2.33 -4.05 19.31
N VAL A 36 1.31 -4.81 18.92
CA VAL A 36 -0.09 -4.35 18.94
C VAL A 36 -0.61 -4.10 20.35
N LYS A 37 -0.14 -4.84 21.36
CA LYS A 37 -0.50 -4.64 22.77
C LYS A 37 -0.01 -3.33 23.37
N GLN A 38 0.94 -2.64 22.74
CA GLN A 38 1.45 -1.38 23.26
C GLN A 38 0.40 -0.26 23.11
N LYS A 39 0.13 0.46 24.20
CA LYS A 39 -0.82 1.58 24.18
C LYS A 39 -0.48 2.66 23.14
N SER A 40 0.82 2.95 22.99
CA SER A 40 1.30 3.89 21.98
C SER A 40 0.96 3.44 20.55
N PHE A 41 1.13 2.13 20.27
CA PHE A 41 0.75 1.57 18.98
C PHE A 41 -0.75 1.75 18.70
N TYR A 42 -1.61 1.37 19.67
CA TYR A 42 -3.05 1.47 19.50
C TYR A 42 -3.51 2.91 19.27
N ILE A 43 -3.09 3.85 20.12
CA ILE A 43 -3.45 5.27 20.01
C ILE A 43 -2.95 5.85 18.68
N GLY A 44 -1.69 5.62 18.35
CA GLY A 44 -1.10 6.14 17.13
C GLY A 44 -1.73 5.57 15.86
N SER A 45 -2.06 4.27 15.86
CA SER A 45 -2.74 3.62 14.72
C SER A 45 -4.14 4.18 14.49
N VAL A 46 -4.92 4.37 15.56
CA VAL A 46 -6.26 4.97 15.46
C VAL A 46 -6.17 6.41 14.94
N LEU A 47 -5.24 7.21 15.45
CA LEU A 47 -4.99 8.57 14.94
C LEU A 47 -4.60 8.56 13.47
N SER A 48 -3.69 7.67 13.07
CA SER A 48 -3.25 7.58 11.67
C SER A 48 -4.39 7.20 10.72
N VAL A 49 -5.24 6.25 11.11
CA VAL A 49 -6.42 5.87 10.32
C VAL A 49 -7.40 7.03 10.20
N ILE A 50 -7.71 7.72 11.31
CA ILE A 50 -8.61 8.88 11.30
C ILE A 50 -8.04 10.00 10.42
N GLY A 51 -6.77 10.34 10.58
CA GLY A 51 -6.11 11.36 9.79
C GLY A 51 -6.10 11.03 8.29
N SER A 52 -5.84 9.77 7.94
CA SER A 52 -5.89 9.30 6.55
C SER A 52 -7.31 9.36 5.96
N LEU A 53 -8.33 9.03 6.73
CA LEU A 53 -9.72 9.17 6.29
C LEU A 53 -10.09 10.63 6.06
N ILE A 54 -9.74 11.53 6.98
CA ILE A 54 -9.95 12.98 6.81
C ILE A 54 -9.25 13.45 5.52
N PHE A 55 -7.97 13.09 5.35
CA PHE A 55 -7.19 13.47 4.18
C PHE A 55 -7.86 13.04 2.86
N VAL A 56 -8.33 11.80 2.77
CA VAL A 56 -8.94 11.23 1.56
C VAL A 56 -10.33 11.77 1.31
N ILE A 57 -11.18 11.94 2.34
CA ILE A 57 -12.55 12.46 2.19
C ILE A 57 -12.54 13.90 1.65
N TYR A 58 -11.59 14.73 2.09
CA TYR A 58 -11.46 16.10 1.60
C TYR A 58 -10.61 16.23 0.32
N SER A 59 -10.25 15.11 -0.32
CA SER A 59 -9.63 15.12 -1.64
C SER A 59 -10.67 15.37 -2.73
N ASN A 60 -10.41 16.37 -3.60
CA ASN A 60 -11.33 16.79 -4.67
C ASN A 60 -11.50 15.75 -5.81
N LYS A 61 -10.92 14.55 -5.70
CA LYS A 61 -11.01 13.51 -6.72
C LYS A 61 -12.27 12.66 -6.54
N THR A 62 -13.44 13.24 -6.89
CA THR A 62 -14.72 12.52 -6.93
C THR A 62 -14.99 12.00 -8.34
N GLY A 63 -14.74 10.71 -8.56
CA GLY A 63 -15.23 9.96 -9.70
C GLY A 63 -16.06 8.78 -9.19
N GLY A 64 -17.36 8.79 -9.34
CA GLY A 64 -18.24 7.66 -9.00
C GLY A 64 -18.43 6.75 -10.22
N GLY A 65 -18.15 5.46 -10.07
CA GLY A 65 -18.51 4.45 -11.08
C GLY A 65 -19.90 3.87 -10.83
N ASN A 66 -20.57 3.40 -11.89
CA ASN A 66 -21.97 2.93 -11.83
C ASN A 66 -22.15 1.60 -11.05
N ASP A 67 -21.09 0.86 -10.75
CA ASP A 67 -21.13 -0.45 -10.08
C ASP A 67 -20.32 -0.46 -8.77
N PHE A 68 -20.67 0.45 -7.86
CA PHE A 68 -19.94 0.62 -6.58
C PHE A 68 -19.81 -0.69 -5.78
N ILE A 69 -20.85 -1.51 -5.73
CA ILE A 69 -20.83 -2.79 -4.97
C ILE A 69 -19.82 -3.75 -5.57
N THR A 70 -19.86 -3.95 -6.89
CA THR A 70 -18.93 -4.84 -7.61
C THR A 70 -17.47 -4.37 -7.42
N GLY A 71 -17.23 -3.07 -7.58
CA GLY A 71 -15.90 -2.50 -7.38
C GLY A 71 -15.41 -2.63 -5.94
N SER A 72 -16.30 -2.46 -4.96
CA SER A 72 -15.98 -2.61 -3.54
C SER A 72 -15.64 -4.06 -3.18
N LEU A 73 -16.33 -5.04 -3.76
CA LEU A 73 -16.00 -6.46 -3.60
C LEU A 73 -14.60 -6.79 -4.15
N PHE A 74 -14.27 -6.27 -5.34
CA PHE A 74 -12.91 -6.44 -5.91
C PHE A 74 -11.84 -5.78 -5.04
N LEU A 75 -12.08 -4.58 -4.51
CA LEU A 75 -11.14 -3.89 -3.63
C LEU A 75 -10.98 -4.65 -2.30
N GLY A 76 -12.09 -5.10 -1.71
CA GLY A 76 -12.06 -5.91 -0.49
C GLY A 76 -11.28 -7.21 -0.66
N THR A 77 -11.50 -7.91 -1.77
CA THR A 77 -10.73 -9.12 -2.11
C THR A 77 -9.25 -8.82 -2.30
N ALA A 78 -8.92 -7.71 -2.98
CA ALA A 78 -7.53 -7.32 -3.21
C ALA A 78 -6.78 -7.04 -1.88
N ILE A 79 -7.38 -6.30 -0.93
CA ILE A 79 -6.75 -6.04 0.37
C ILE A 79 -6.63 -7.30 1.23
N PHE A 80 -7.58 -8.22 1.12
CA PHE A 80 -7.50 -9.51 1.80
C PHE A 80 -6.34 -10.35 1.26
N ILE A 81 -6.21 -10.47 -0.06
CA ILE A 81 -5.09 -11.17 -0.71
C ILE A 81 -3.76 -10.51 -0.35
N GLN A 82 -3.68 -9.17 -0.37
CA GLN A 82 -2.48 -8.44 0.03
C GLN A 82 -2.09 -8.72 1.49
N SER A 83 -3.07 -8.79 2.38
CA SER A 83 -2.82 -9.12 3.79
C SER A 83 -2.25 -10.54 3.94
N ILE A 84 -2.79 -11.52 3.22
CA ILE A 84 -2.25 -12.88 3.17
C ILE A 84 -0.83 -12.86 2.60
N GLN A 85 -0.58 -12.16 1.51
CA GLN A 85 0.75 -12.02 0.91
C GLN A 85 1.77 -11.51 1.94
N ASN A 86 1.43 -10.47 2.70
CA ASN A 86 2.31 -9.94 3.75
C ASN A 86 2.67 -10.98 4.83
N LEU A 87 1.72 -11.85 5.21
CA LEU A 87 1.98 -12.95 6.14
C LEU A 87 2.93 -14.00 5.53
N PHE A 88 2.71 -14.37 4.27
CA PHE A 88 3.62 -15.29 3.55
C PHE A 88 5.01 -14.70 3.43
N VAL A 89 5.14 -13.43 3.01
CA VAL A 89 6.43 -12.74 2.92
C VAL A 89 7.14 -12.78 4.27
N LYS A 90 6.46 -12.46 5.37
CA LYS A 90 7.05 -12.51 6.71
C LYS A 90 7.51 -13.91 7.08
N LYS A 91 6.71 -14.94 6.79
CA LYS A 91 7.07 -16.34 7.07
C LYS A 91 8.30 -16.78 6.28
N VAL A 92 8.32 -16.48 4.98
CA VAL A 92 9.40 -16.87 4.06
C VAL A 92 10.66 -16.04 4.32
N ALA A 93 10.51 -14.79 4.71
CA ALA A 93 11.61 -13.86 5.02
C ALA A 93 12.47 -14.30 6.22
N LYS A 94 12.01 -15.26 7.02
CA LYS A 94 12.84 -15.92 8.04
C LYS A 94 13.91 -16.83 7.43
N LYS A 95 13.71 -17.31 6.19
CA LYS A 95 14.61 -18.27 5.52
C LYS A 95 15.28 -17.70 4.28
N LEU A 96 14.64 -16.77 3.58
CA LEU A 96 15.09 -16.18 2.32
C LEU A 96 15.32 -14.68 2.47
N ASN A 97 16.26 -14.17 1.66
CA ASN A 97 16.51 -12.73 1.58
C ASN A 97 15.36 -12.01 0.83
N ALA A 98 15.07 -10.77 1.22
CA ALA A 98 14.07 -9.92 0.57
C ALA A 98 14.29 -9.80 -0.95
N ILE A 99 15.54 -9.79 -1.42
CA ILE A 99 15.88 -9.75 -2.84
C ILE A 99 15.34 -10.99 -3.56
N VAL A 100 15.59 -12.19 -2.99
CA VAL A 100 15.14 -13.44 -3.58
C VAL A 100 13.61 -13.50 -3.62
N ILE A 101 12.95 -13.10 -2.53
CA ILE A 101 11.49 -13.07 -2.45
C ILE A 101 10.91 -12.11 -3.49
N SER A 102 11.47 -10.89 -3.60
CA SER A 102 11.03 -9.88 -4.57
C SER A 102 11.22 -10.35 -6.00
N ALA A 103 12.40 -10.87 -6.34
CA ALA A 103 12.70 -11.36 -7.68
C ALA A 103 11.78 -12.53 -8.07
N SER A 104 11.61 -13.52 -7.19
CA SER A 104 10.73 -14.66 -7.43
C SER A 104 9.26 -14.23 -7.63
N THR A 105 8.77 -13.34 -6.78
CA THR A 105 7.40 -12.82 -6.88
C THR A 105 7.20 -12.01 -8.16
N ALA A 106 8.15 -11.15 -8.50
CA ALA A 106 8.09 -10.34 -9.73
C ALA A 106 8.12 -11.20 -10.98
N THR A 107 9.01 -12.21 -11.02
CA THR A 107 9.11 -13.15 -12.16
C THR A 107 7.83 -13.95 -12.32
N LEU A 108 7.31 -14.53 -11.24
CA LEU A 108 6.08 -15.31 -11.28
C LEU A 108 4.88 -14.46 -11.71
N SER A 109 4.73 -13.26 -11.14
CA SER A 109 3.69 -12.31 -11.52
C SER A 109 3.82 -11.89 -12.99
N GLY A 110 5.04 -11.59 -13.44
CA GLY A 110 5.32 -11.23 -14.83
C GLY A 110 4.93 -12.32 -15.80
N LEU A 111 5.25 -13.59 -15.50
CA LEU A 111 4.84 -14.73 -16.32
C LEU A 111 3.32 -14.87 -16.39
N VAL A 112 2.62 -14.74 -15.26
CA VAL A 112 1.14 -14.80 -15.23
C VAL A 112 0.54 -13.67 -16.06
N TYR A 113 1.04 -12.44 -15.93
CA TYR A 113 0.55 -11.31 -16.73
C TYR A 113 0.84 -11.47 -18.21
N LEU A 114 2.00 -12.00 -18.58
CA LEU A 114 2.33 -12.30 -20.00
C LEU A 114 1.38 -13.34 -20.59
N LEU A 115 1.08 -14.41 -19.84
CA LEU A 115 0.11 -15.43 -20.27
C LEU A 115 -1.28 -14.84 -20.45
N LEU A 116 -1.74 -14.01 -19.51
CA LEU A 116 -3.04 -13.32 -19.61
C LEU A 116 -3.08 -12.35 -20.80
N ALA A 117 -2.04 -11.55 -20.99
CA ALA A 117 -1.94 -10.60 -22.10
C ALA A 117 -1.90 -11.29 -23.45
N SER A 118 -1.23 -12.44 -23.54
CA SER A 118 -1.18 -13.28 -24.72
C SER A 118 -2.56 -13.86 -25.06
N ASN A 119 -3.28 -14.42 -24.07
CA ASN A 119 -4.62 -14.98 -24.28
C ASN A 119 -5.67 -13.94 -24.64
N THR A 120 -5.54 -12.70 -24.14
CA THR A 120 -6.49 -11.63 -24.44
C THR A 120 -6.14 -10.83 -25.71
N GLY A 121 -5.00 -11.12 -26.33
CA GLY A 121 -4.51 -10.42 -27.52
C GLY A 121 -4.00 -8.99 -27.24
N VAL A 122 -4.04 -8.52 -26.00
CA VAL A 122 -3.59 -7.16 -25.62
C VAL A 122 -2.10 -6.97 -25.90
N ILE A 123 -1.32 -8.05 -25.92
CA ILE A 123 0.12 -8.00 -26.21
C ILE A 123 0.43 -7.41 -27.60
N TYR A 124 -0.48 -7.58 -28.57
CA TYR A 124 -0.31 -7.02 -29.91
C TYR A 124 -0.40 -5.49 -29.95
N GLN A 125 -1.06 -4.87 -28.97
CA GLN A 125 -1.12 -3.40 -28.85
C GLN A 125 0.23 -2.77 -28.55
N LEU A 126 1.23 -3.56 -28.13
CA LEU A 126 2.59 -3.10 -27.95
C LEU A 126 3.24 -2.63 -29.26
N GLN A 127 2.76 -3.12 -30.41
CA GLN A 127 3.27 -2.73 -31.73
C GLN A 127 2.88 -1.28 -32.09
N ASP A 128 1.78 -0.78 -31.52
CA ASP A 128 1.24 0.56 -31.76
C ASP A 128 1.83 1.61 -30.81
N ILE A 129 2.66 1.18 -29.86
CA ILE A 129 3.25 2.05 -28.84
C ILE A 129 4.56 2.67 -29.37
N SER A 130 4.74 3.99 -29.17
CA SER A 130 6.00 4.64 -29.49
C SER A 130 7.17 4.07 -28.69
N SER A 131 8.35 4.00 -29.31
CA SER A 131 9.56 3.47 -28.64
C SER A 131 9.90 4.25 -27.36
N GLY A 132 9.64 5.56 -27.33
CA GLY A 132 9.85 6.38 -26.12
C GLY A 132 8.94 5.95 -24.95
N LEU A 133 7.66 5.69 -25.24
CA LEU A 133 6.73 5.20 -24.22
C LEU A 133 7.11 3.80 -23.72
N LEU A 134 7.53 2.90 -24.62
CA LEU A 134 7.99 1.56 -24.26
C LEU A 134 9.21 1.62 -23.32
N ILE A 135 10.19 2.42 -23.64
CA ILE A 135 11.38 2.63 -22.79
C ILE A 135 10.96 3.21 -21.43
N GLY A 136 10.08 4.21 -21.42
CA GLY A 136 9.54 4.79 -20.19
C GLY A 136 8.83 3.76 -19.30
N LEU A 137 8.02 2.87 -19.89
CA LEU A 137 7.34 1.79 -19.17
C LEU A 137 8.33 0.78 -18.57
N ILE A 138 9.39 0.43 -19.30
CA ILE A 138 10.45 -0.46 -18.79
C ILE A 138 11.13 0.17 -17.57
N PHE A 139 11.56 1.45 -17.67
CA PHE A 139 12.18 2.14 -16.53
C PHE A 139 11.22 2.29 -15.35
N ALA A 140 9.95 2.61 -15.59
CA ALA A 140 8.94 2.69 -14.55
C ALA A 140 8.72 1.34 -13.86
N GLY A 141 8.69 0.24 -14.62
CA GLY A 141 8.59 -1.12 -14.08
C GLY A 141 9.81 -1.51 -13.24
N MET A 142 11.02 -1.22 -13.71
CA MET A 142 12.26 -1.46 -12.96
C MET A 142 12.29 -0.65 -11.67
N TYR A 143 11.96 0.64 -11.74
CA TYR A 143 11.89 1.52 -10.56
C TYR A 143 10.84 1.02 -9.56
N GLY A 144 9.63 0.69 -10.03
CA GLY A 144 8.55 0.16 -9.18
C GLY A 144 8.92 -1.17 -8.51
N MET A 145 9.63 -2.06 -9.21
CA MET A 145 10.12 -3.32 -8.64
C MET A 145 11.17 -3.06 -7.55
N LEU A 146 12.15 -2.22 -7.81
CA LEU A 146 13.24 -1.93 -6.87
C LEU A 146 12.72 -1.18 -5.63
N THR A 147 11.97 -0.10 -5.81
CA THR A 147 11.53 0.77 -4.72
C THR A 147 10.27 0.24 -4.03
N GLY A 148 9.26 -0.16 -4.81
CA GLY A 148 7.99 -0.62 -4.27
C GLY A 148 8.07 -2.00 -3.64
N MET A 149 8.55 -2.98 -4.39
CA MET A 149 8.49 -4.38 -3.97
C MET A 149 9.66 -4.77 -3.07
N LEU A 150 10.90 -4.44 -3.48
CA LEU A 150 12.09 -4.81 -2.72
C LEU A 150 12.13 -4.13 -1.36
N PHE A 151 11.91 -2.81 -1.28
CA PHE A 151 11.88 -2.11 -0.01
C PHE A 151 10.70 -2.52 0.87
N ALA A 152 9.52 -2.76 0.29
CA ALA A 152 8.38 -3.27 1.03
C ALA A 152 8.70 -4.60 1.72
N PHE A 153 9.25 -5.56 0.99
CA PHE A 153 9.60 -6.87 1.54
C PHE A 153 10.77 -6.79 2.53
N TYR A 154 11.74 -5.90 2.29
CA TYR A 154 12.82 -5.64 3.23
C TYR A 154 12.29 -5.08 4.56
N ILE A 155 11.35 -4.12 4.53
CA ILE A 155 10.72 -3.58 5.73
C ILE A 155 9.95 -4.68 6.46
N VAL A 156 9.15 -5.48 5.74
CA VAL A 156 8.41 -6.61 6.33
C VAL A 156 9.37 -7.61 6.98
N GLN A 157 10.50 -7.89 6.32
CA GLN A 157 11.52 -8.82 6.84
C GLN A 157 12.18 -8.29 8.12
N LYS A 158 12.57 -7.02 8.13
CA LYS A 158 13.37 -6.44 9.23
C LYS A 158 12.52 -5.87 10.37
N GLN A 159 11.39 -5.24 10.04
CA GLN A 159 10.56 -4.50 10.98
C GLN A 159 9.21 -5.17 11.25
N GLY A 160 8.79 -6.04 10.33
CA GLY A 160 7.52 -6.77 10.42
C GLY A 160 6.35 -6.11 9.69
N VAL A 161 5.25 -6.85 9.63
CA VAL A 161 4.04 -6.47 8.88
C VAL A 161 3.37 -5.26 9.48
N VAL A 162 3.31 -5.16 10.81
CA VAL A 162 2.66 -4.07 11.53
C VAL A 162 3.31 -2.73 11.20
N VAL A 163 4.65 -2.65 11.28
CA VAL A 163 5.40 -1.42 10.95
C VAL A 163 5.24 -1.04 9.49
N PHE A 164 5.30 -2.02 8.59
CA PHE A 164 5.07 -1.80 7.17
C PHE A 164 3.70 -1.16 6.90
N ASN A 165 2.63 -1.71 7.49
CA ASN A 165 1.29 -1.19 7.28
C ASN A 165 1.08 0.23 7.84
N ILE A 166 1.75 0.60 8.94
CA ILE A 166 1.72 1.98 9.44
C ILE A 166 2.40 2.93 8.45
N ILE A 167 3.55 2.55 7.91
CA ILE A 167 4.25 3.36 6.90
C ILE A 167 3.37 3.55 5.66
N GLN A 168 2.61 2.54 5.26
CA GLN A 168 1.67 2.61 4.13
C GLN A 168 0.60 3.71 4.29
N LEU A 169 0.25 4.11 5.52
CA LEU A 169 -0.67 5.22 5.75
C LEU A 169 -0.12 6.59 5.32
N THR A 170 1.20 6.69 5.11
CA THR A 170 1.81 7.91 4.58
C THR A 170 1.77 8.01 3.05
N VAL A 171 1.40 6.93 2.35
CA VAL A 171 1.38 6.89 0.88
C VAL A 171 0.44 7.94 0.28
N PRO A 172 -0.82 8.13 0.74
CA PRO A 172 -1.70 9.17 0.20
C PRO A 172 -1.11 10.58 0.33
N LEU A 173 -0.38 10.83 1.43
CA LEU A 173 0.28 12.11 1.69
C LEU A 173 1.41 12.37 0.67
N SER A 174 2.25 11.34 0.47
CA SER A 174 3.35 11.42 -0.50
C SER A 174 2.83 11.63 -1.92
N THR A 175 1.75 10.94 -2.28
CA THR A 175 1.09 11.08 -3.58
C THR A 175 0.56 12.50 -3.79
N ALA A 176 -0.11 13.07 -2.78
CA ALA A 176 -0.62 14.43 -2.88
C ALA A 176 0.50 15.48 -2.93
N PHE A 177 1.58 15.27 -2.17
CA PHE A 177 2.75 16.15 -2.23
C PHE A 177 3.36 16.18 -3.65
N ILE A 178 3.58 15.00 -4.24
CA ILE A 178 4.07 14.90 -5.61
C ILE A 178 3.08 15.53 -6.59
N GLY A 179 1.77 15.26 -6.47
CA GLY A 179 0.72 15.83 -7.31
C GLY A 179 0.67 17.36 -7.25
N TYR A 180 0.91 17.95 -6.08
CA TYR A 180 1.02 19.41 -5.94
C TYR A 180 2.13 20.00 -6.79
N PHE A 181 3.35 19.41 -6.76
CA PHE A 181 4.50 19.94 -7.50
C PHE A 181 4.49 19.58 -8.99
N THR A 182 3.96 18.41 -9.36
CA THR A 182 4.06 17.91 -10.74
C THR A 182 2.81 18.18 -11.56
N LEU A 183 1.63 18.16 -10.93
CA LEU A 183 0.33 18.28 -11.58
C LEU A 183 -0.39 19.59 -11.25
N GLY A 184 0.19 20.44 -10.39
CA GLY A 184 -0.45 21.67 -9.92
C GLY A 184 -1.70 21.44 -9.08
N GLU A 185 -1.82 20.27 -8.44
CA GLU A 185 -2.96 19.96 -7.58
C GLU A 185 -2.94 20.84 -6.31
N THR A 186 -4.10 21.32 -5.90
CA THR A 186 -4.21 22.11 -4.66
C THR A 186 -4.49 21.21 -3.47
N ILE A 187 -3.77 21.41 -2.38
CA ILE A 187 -4.02 20.72 -1.11
C ILE A 187 -4.92 21.62 -0.26
N SER A 188 -6.09 21.12 0.12
CA SER A 188 -7.00 21.85 1.00
C SER A 188 -6.45 21.94 2.44
N ILE A 189 -6.89 22.93 3.18
CA ILE A 189 -6.48 23.09 4.58
C ILE A 189 -6.87 21.87 5.43
N TYR A 190 -8.01 21.24 5.15
CA TYR A 190 -8.48 20.03 5.82
C TYR A 190 -7.58 18.81 5.51
N GLN A 191 -7.08 18.71 4.28
CA GLN A 191 -6.08 17.71 3.91
C GLN A 191 -4.76 17.95 4.67
N GLY A 192 -4.35 19.21 4.83
CA GLY A 192 -3.19 19.56 5.66
C GLY A 192 -3.33 19.07 7.11
N PHE A 193 -4.50 19.29 7.73
CA PHE A 193 -4.80 18.77 9.07
C PHE A 193 -4.79 17.23 9.11
N GLY A 194 -5.43 16.57 8.13
CA GLY A 194 -5.42 15.12 8.03
C GLY A 194 -4.00 14.56 7.91
N ALA A 195 -3.16 15.19 7.08
CA ALA A 195 -1.75 14.83 6.93
C ALA A 195 -0.96 14.96 8.24
N ALA A 196 -1.13 16.07 8.95
CA ALA A 196 -0.47 16.28 10.26
C ALA A 196 -0.87 15.20 11.28
N ILE A 197 -2.16 14.86 11.35
CA ILE A 197 -2.66 13.78 12.22
C ILE A 197 -2.04 12.43 11.84
N VAL A 198 -1.92 12.09 10.55
CA VAL A 198 -1.27 10.85 10.10
C VAL A 198 0.18 10.80 10.56
N ILE A 199 0.95 11.86 10.33
CA ILE A 199 2.37 11.90 10.69
C ILE A 199 2.53 11.71 12.20
N VAL A 200 1.77 12.46 13.02
CA VAL A 200 1.80 12.33 14.49
C VAL A 200 1.40 10.93 14.91
N GLY A 201 0.35 10.37 14.35
CA GLY A 201 -0.10 9.01 14.64
C GLY A 201 0.94 7.94 14.28
N CYS A 202 1.60 8.05 13.11
CA CYS A 202 2.68 7.15 12.72
C CYS A 202 3.87 7.25 13.68
N VAL A 203 4.29 8.45 14.06
CA VAL A 203 5.40 8.65 15.01
C VAL A 203 5.07 8.03 16.36
N ILE A 204 3.85 8.23 16.89
CA ILE A 204 3.41 7.63 18.16
C ILE A 204 3.38 6.10 18.06
N SER A 205 2.84 5.55 16.97
CA SER A 205 2.75 4.10 16.75
C SER A 205 4.11 3.42 16.66
N LEU A 206 5.07 4.09 16.04
CA LEU A 206 6.42 3.56 15.81
C LEU A 206 7.37 3.82 16.98
N ARG A 207 6.95 4.63 17.94
CA ARG A 207 7.77 4.97 19.12
C ARG A 207 7.98 3.72 19.96
N LYS A 208 9.20 3.20 19.92
CA LYS A 208 9.63 2.11 20.80
C LYS A 208 9.58 2.61 22.23
N LYS A 209 8.85 1.94 23.12
CA LYS A 209 8.96 2.21 24.55
C LYS A 209 10.40 1.89 24.94
N SER A 210 11.22 2.91 25.24
CA SER A 210 12.49 2.68 25.95
C SER A 210 12.10 1.95 27.24
N HIS A 211 12.57 0.74 27.41
CA HIS A 211 12.56 0.11 28.73
C HIS A 211 13.52 0.99 29.55
N GLY A 212 12.94 1.94 30.27
CA GLY A 212 13.59 2.55 31.39
C GLY A 212 13.72 1.47 32.46
N ASP A 213 14.91 1.35 32.94
CA ASP A 213 15.37 0.51 34.04
C ASP A 213 14.37 0.42 35.18
#